data_f157839b9c2dedc9464ac69069815a10
#
_entry.id   f157839b9c2dedc9464ac69069815a10
#
_cell.length_a   1.000
_cell.length_b   1.000
_cell.length_c   1.000
_cell.angle_alpha   90.00
_cell.angle_beta   90.00
_cell.angle_gamma   90.00
#
_symmetry.space_group_name_H-M   'P 1'
#
loop_
_entity.id
_entity.type
_entity.pdbx_description
1 polymer ?
#
loop_
_entity_poly.entity_id
_entity_poly.type
_entity_poly.pdbx_seq_one_letter_code
_entity_poly.pdbx_strand_id
1 'polypeptide(L)'
;IASAVIGTSLPCFFPQVRFARVAAAVGVLLMGAFWNSFGSVMHGWHSWIFAAIVFAMLPSGHVRATQSLAWREHYLRAFTVAQAWVMLGYTLSGIFKIAAGVQQMANGQAGSFHPEALSRHTAYRVLEGVPEGSVNIAPWIVEHPYIVWPMYLAFLFIESTAVIVAFRPALHRLWGLLLILIHICIYFSLSVMFSWQIMLVGVLFLCSPIAPNRAVSLREIALKFPLVGDALAWLASRKSSPREQTANGGIPASAR
;
A
#
# COMPACT_ATOMS: atom_id res chain seq x y z
N ILE A 1 15.84 25.17 -4.57
CA ILE A 1 16.34 23.92 -4.00
C ILE A 1 16.71 24.11 -2.54
N ALA A 2 17.57 25.07 -2.15
CA ALA A 2 17.98 25.30 -0.76
C ALA A 2 16.80 25.49 0.20
N SER A 3 15.81 26.29 -0.17
CA SER A 3 14.59 26.50 0.63
C SER A 3 13.77 25.21 0.84
N ALA A 4 13.69 24.35 -0.18
CA ALA A 4 13.00 23.07 -0.06
C ALA A 4 13.76 22.11 0.87
N VAL A 5 15.09 22.05 0.77
CA VAL A 5 15.93 21.22 1.67
C VAL A 5 15.81 21.70 3.11
N ILE A 6 15.89 23.01 3.36
CA ILE A 6 15.71 23.57 4.70
C ILE A 6 14.32 23.26 5.23
N GLY A 7 13.26 23.49 4.43
CA GLY A 7 11.88 23.21 4.82
C GLY A 7 11.66 21.75 5.21
N THR A 8 12.18 20.80 4.41
CA THR A 8 12.03 19.38 4.68
C THR A 8 12.84 18.89 5.88
N SER A 9 13.91 19.59 6.26
CA SER A 9 14.75 19.24 7.42
C SER A 9 14.17 19.72 8.76
N LEU A 10 13.37 20.77 8.77
CA LEU A 10 12.82 21.37 10.00
C LEU A 10 12.08 20.38 10.92
N PRO A 11 11.24 19.45 10.41
CA PRO A 11 10.54 18.49 11.26
C PRO A 11 11.47 17.48 11.96
N CYS A 12 12.68 17.27 11.46
CA CYS A 12 13.66 16.38 12.10
C CYS A 12 14.07 16.95 13.47
N PHE A 13 14.13 18.28 13.58
CA PHE A 13 14.53 18.97 14.81
C PHE A 13 13.32 19.43 15.63
N PHE A 14 12.22 19.79 14.97
CA PHE A 14 11.03 20.37 15.59
C PHE A 14 9.74 19.66 15.14
N PRO A 15 9.62 18.34 15.34
CA PRO A 15 8.45 17.58 14.85
C PRO A 15 7.14 17.98 15.51
N GLN A 16 7.20 18.55 16.74
CA GLN A 16 6.05 19.04 17.51
C GLN A 16 5.53 20.40 17.03
N VAL A 17 6.31 21.13 16.22
CA VAL A 17 5.94 22.47 15.76
C VAL A 17 5.18 22.36 14.42
N ARG A 18 3.92 22.79 14.41
CA ARG A 18 3.08 22.75 13.21
C ARG A 18 3.70 23.48 12.03
N PHE A 19 4.29 24.65 12.28
CA PHE A 19 4.97 25.42 11.23
C PHE A 19 6.09 24.62 10.54
N ALA A 20 6.90 23.88 11.31
CA ALA A 20 7.96 23.04 10.74
C ALA A 20 7.40 21.96 9.81
N ARG A 21 6.29 21.32 10.19
CA ARG A 21 5.61 20.30 9.37
C ARG A 21 4.96 20.90 8.12
N VAL A 22 4.35 22.08 8.23
CA VAL A 22 3.81 22.82 7.06
C VAL A 22 4.94 23.20 6.10
N ALA A 23 6.05 23.73 6.63
CA ALA A 23 7.22 24.06 5.82
C ALA A 23 7.78 22.83 5.09
N ALA A 24 7.80 21.66 5.76
CA ALA A 24 8.19 20.41 5.12
C ALA A 24 7.22 19.98 4.01
N ALA A 25 5.91 20.07 4.24
CA ALA A 25 4.91 19.73 3.23
C ALA A 25 5.05 20.62 1.98
N VAL A 26 5.24 21.94 2.19
CA VAL A 26 5.52 22.88 1.10
C VAL A 26 6.84 22.55 0.41
N GLY A 27 7.89 22.23 1.16
CA GLY A 27 9.20 21.85 0.61
C GLY A 27 9.12 20.60 -0.28
N VAL A 28 8.43 19.54 0.17
CA VAL A 28 8.22 18.31 -0.61
C VAL A 28 7.38 18.61 -1.87
N LEU A 29 6.34 19.44 -1.76
CA LEU A 29 5.52 19.86 -2.89
C LEU A 29 6.34 20.61 -3.94
N LEU A 30 7.14 21.60 -3.51
CA LEU A 30 8.01 22.36 -4.41
C LEU A 30 9.07 21.48 -5.07
N MET A 31 9.64 20.53 -4.33
CA MET A 31 10.60 19.57 -4.89
C MET A 31 9.93 18.69 -5.95
N GLY A 32 8.74 18.16 -5.65
CA GLY A 32 7.97 17.38 -6.62
C GLY A 32 7.60 18.19 -7.88
N ALA A 33 7.15 19.44 -7.70
CA ALA A 33 6.86 20.34 -8.80
C ALA A 33 8.10 20.64 -9.66
N PHE A 34 9.25 20.89 -9.01
CA PHE A 34 10.51 21.11 -9.70
C PHE A 34 10.91 19.91 -10.55
N TRP A 35 10.92 18.69 -9.97
CA TRP A 35 11.26 17.49 -10.73
C TRP A 35 10.30 17.22 -11.89
N ASN A 36 9.00 17.44 -11.70
CA ASN A 36 8.02 17.24 -12.77
C ASN A 36 8.11 18.29 -13.88
N SER A 37 8.75 19.45 -13.64
CA SER A 37 8.94 20.48 -14.66
C SER A 37 9.93 20.10 -15.76
N PHE A 38 10.72 19.03 -15.56
CA PHE A 38 11.65 18.50 -16.58
C PHE A 38 11.01 17.47 -17.54
N GLY A 39 9.69 17.44 -17.64
CA GLY A 39 8.98 16.60 -18.61
C GLY A 39 8.80 15.13 -18.19
N SER A 40 9.25 14.76 -17.01
CA SER A 40 9.11 13.40 -16.45
C SER A 40 8.25 13.44 -15.19
N VAL A 41 7.06 12.83 -15.25
CA VAL A 41 6.19 12.73 -14.06
C VAL A 41 6.69 11.63 -13.14
N MET A 42 7.35 12.02 -12.06
CA MET A 42 7.85 11.07 -11.04
C MET A 42 6.76 10.79 -10.00
N HIS A 43 5.96 9.78 -10.24
CA HIS A 43 4.86 9.39 -9.35
C HIS A 43 5.29 9.05 -7.91
N GLY A 44 6.55 8.67 -7.69
CA GLY A 44 7.09 8.36 -6.37
C GLY A 44 6.99 9.50 -5.34
N TRP A 45 6.96 10.77 -5.80
CA TRP A 45 6.82 11.92 -4.92
C TRP A 45 5.40 12.15 -4.42
N HIS A 46 4.38 11.70 -5.14
CA HIS A 46 2.98 11.95 -4.78
C HIS A 46 2.64 11.39 -3.41
N SER A 47 3.06 10.16 -3.09
CA SER A 47 2.83 9.54 -1.79
C SER A 47 3.47 10.33 -0.64
N TRP A 48 4.66 10.88 -0.85
CA TRP A 48 5.34 11.74 0.12
C TRP A 48 4.61 13.07 0.32
N ILE A 49 4.16 13.70 -0.77
CA ILE A 49 3.39 14.95 -0.72
C ILE A 49 2.13 14.75 0.12
N PHE A 50 1.36 13.69 -0.15
CA PHE A 50 0.13 13.42 0.60
C PHE A 50 0.42 13.10 2.07
N ALA A 51 1.40 12.27 2.38
CA ALA A 51 1.78 11.98 3.75
C ALA A 51 2.23 13.25 4.49
N ALA A 52 3.04 14.11 3.86
CA ALA A 52 3.50 15.36 4.45
C ALA A 52 2.36 16.33 4.73
N ILE A 53 1.40 16.48 3.81
CA ILE A 53 0.21 17.32 4.00
C ILE A 53 -0.62 16.81 5.19
N VAL A 54 -0.88 15.51 5.27
CA VAL A 54 -1.64 14.94 6.39
C VAL A 54 -0.93 15.16 7.72
N PHE A 55 0.39 14.94 7.78
CA PHE A 55 1.16 15.16 9.00
C PHE A 55 1.31 16.65 9.37
N ALA A 56 1.25 17.56 8.40
CA ALA A 56 1.19 18.99 8.69
C ALA A 56 -0.09 19.40 9.46
N MET A 57 -1.17 18.60 9.32
CA MET A 57 -2.43 18.83 10.02
C MET A 57 -2.44 18.33 11.47
N LEU A 58 -1.42 17.56 11.89
CA LEU A 58 -1.32 17.08 13.27
C LEU A 58 -1.29 18.25 14.28
N PRO A 59 -1.89 18.10 15.47
CA PRO A 59 -1.84 19.11 16.51
C PRO A 59 -0.40 19.40 16.94
N SER A 60 -0.15 20.63 17.39
CA SER A 60 1.14 21.02 17.97
C SER A 60 1.30 20.42 19.37
N GLY A 61 2.55 20.16 19.75
CA GLY A 61 2.91 19.63 21.05
C GLY A 61 3.55 18.25 21.02
N HIS A 62 4.12 17.88 22.16
CA HIS A 62 4.78 16.57 22.31
C HIS A 62 3.76 15.46 22.57
N VAL A 63 3.97 14.31 21.95
CA VAL A 63 3.20 13.09 22.27
C VAL A 63 3.61 12.63 23.67
N ARG A 64 2.70 12.74 24.64
CA ARG A 64 2.89 12.27 26.02
C ARG A 64 1.87 11.18 26.35
N ALA A 65 2.23 10.26 27.20
CA ALA A 65 1.32 9.22 27.68
C ALA A 65 0.08 9.79 28.40
N THR A 66 0.22 10.99 28.97
CA THR A 66 -0.82 11.73 29.71
C THR A 66 -1.77 12.55 28.83
N GLN A 67 -1.60 12.52 27.50
CA GLN A 67 -2.47 13.26 26.58
C GLN A 67 -3.92 12.71 26.61
N SER A 68 -4.88 13.60 26.38
CA SER A 68 -6.30 13.24 26.32
C SER A 68 -6.56 12.19 25.22
N LEU A 69 -7.59 11.38 25.43
CA LEU A 69 -8.01 10.37 24.46
C LEU A 69 -8.29 10.98 23.10
N ALA A 70 -9.00 12.13 23.05
CA ALA A 70 -9.31 12.86 21.83
C ALA A 70 -8.05 13.27 21.05
N TRP A 71 -6.98 13.68 21.74
CA TRP A 71 -5.72 14.06 21.12
C TRP A 71 -5.01 12.85 20.51
N ARG A 72 -5.01 11.71 21.23
CA ARG A 72 -4.44 10.44 20.73
C ARG A 72 -5.20 9.93 19.52
N GLU A 73 -6.54 9.99 19.54
CA GLU A 73 -7.38 9.62 18.39
C GLU A 73 -7.08 10.49 17.17
N HIS A 74 -6.85 11.79 17.34
CA HIS A 74 -6.51 12.67 16.24
C HIS A 74 -5.20 12.23 15.54
N TYR A 75 -4.17 11.85 16.30
CA TYR A 75 -2.95 11.29 15.76
C TYR A 75 -3.16 9.97 15.03
N LEU A 76 -3.90 9.05 15.62
CA LEU A 76 -4.19 7.75 14.99
C LEU A 76 -4.99 7.92 13.69
N ARG A 77 -5.97 8.81 13.68
CA ARG A 77 -6.74 9.14 12.46
C ARG A 77 -5.84 9.72 11.38
N ALA A 78 -4.95 10.64 11.69
CA ALA A 78 -4.00 11.19 10.72
C ALA A 78 -3.08 10.11 10.15
N PHE A 79 -2.56 9.20 10.99
CA PHE A 79 -1.79 8.06 10.51
C PHE A 79 -2.60 7.16 9.57
N THR A 80 -3.84 6.82 9.94
CA THR A 80 -4.73 6.03 9.09
C THR A 80 -4.98 6.71 7.74
N VAL A 81 -5.20 8.03 7.74
CA VAL A 81 -5.41 8.81 6.51
C VAL A 81 -4.14 8.79 5.64
N ALA A 82 -2.95 9.01 6.23
CA ALA A 82 -1.69 8.92 5.49
C ALA A 82 -1.47 7.53 4.88
N GLN A 83 -1.73 6.48 5.66
CA GLN A 83 -1.67 5.10 5.20
C GLN A 83 -2.65 4.83 4.06
N ALA A 84 -3.91 5.30 4.19
CA ALA A 84 -4.93 5.13 3.16
C ALA A 84 -4.54 5.82 1.84
N TRP A 85 -4.00 7.05 1.89
CA TRP A 85 -3.53 7.77 0.72
C TRP A 85 -2.38 7.06 0.01
N VAL A 86 -1.38 6.59 0.76
CA VAL A 86 -0.25 5.85 0.19
C VAL A 86 -0.74 4.56 -0.46
N MET A 87 -1.59 3.80 0.23
CA MET A 87 -2.14 2.55 -0.30
C MET A 87 -3.11 2.77 -1.47
N LEU A 88 -3.82 3.89 -1.52
CA LEU A 88 -4.65 4.26 -2.67
C LEU A 88 -3.81 4.40 -3.94
N GLY A 89 -2.62 4.99 -3.85
CA GLY A 89 -1.68 5.08 -4.98
C GLY A 89 -1.33 3.71 -5.55
N TYR A 90 -1.01 2.73 -4.68
CA TYR A 90 -0.79 1.35 -5.10
C TYR A 90 -2.04 0.71 -5.71
N THR A 91 -3.20 0.91 -5.06
CA THR A 91 -4.45 0.34 -5.55
C THR A 91 -4.81 0.87 -6.92
N LEU A 92 -4.68 2.16 -7.17
CA LEU A 92 -4.91 2.75 -8.48
C LEU A 92 -3.92 2.18 -9.52
N SER A 93 -2.63 2.06 -9.18
CA SER A 93 -1.63 1.43 -10.04
C SER A 93 -2.04 0.00 -10.44
N GLY A 94 -2.45 -0.82 -9.47
CA GLY A 94 -2.91 -2.19 -9.72
C GLY A 94 -4.17 -2.24 -10.57
N ILE A 95 -5.17 -1.41 -10.26
CA ILE A 95 -6.44 -1.34 -11.02
C ILE A 95 -6.20 -0.91 -12.46
N PHE A 96 -5.35 0.09 -12.72
CA PHE A 96 -5.03 0.50 -14.08
C PHE A 96 -4.32 -0.59 -14.88
N LYS A 97 -3.40 -1.34 -14.27
CA LYS A 97 -2.77 -2.50 -14.92
C LYS A 97 -3.79 -3.59 -15.25
N ILE A 98 -4.72 -3.87 -14.34
CA ILE A 98 -5.81 -4.83 -14.56
C ILE A 98 -6.73 -4.34 -15.69
N ALA A 99 -7.17 -3.10 -15.65
CA ALA A 99 -8.04 -2.52 -16.68
C ALA A 99 -7.37 -2.55 -18.07
N ALA A 100 -6.09 -2.17 -18.14
CA ALA A 100 -5.32 -2.25 -19.39
C ALA A 100 -5.21 -3.71 -19.89
N GLY A 101 -4.95 -4.66 -18.99
CA GLY A 101 -4.89 -6.09 -19.34
C GLY A 101 -6.21 -6.61 -19.89
N VAL A 102 -7.34 -6.25 -19.27
CA VAL A 102 -8.67 -6.61 -19.74
C VAL A 102 -8.96 -6.02 -21.13
N GLN A 103 -8.64 -4.75 -21.33
CA GLN A 103 -8.80 -4.08 -22.61
C GLN A 103 -7.96 -4.73 -23.71
N GLN A 104 -6.69 -5.06 -23.41
CA GLN A 104 -5.80 -5.74 -24.36
C GLN A 104 -6.34 -7.12 -24.73
N MET A 105 -6.83 -7.90 -23.76
CA MET A 105 -7.47 -9.20 -24.02
C MET A 105 -8.73 -9.07 -24.90
N ALA A 106 -9.57 -8.07 -24.63
CA ALA A 106 -10.76 -7.81 -25.43
C ALA A 106 -10.42 -7.46 -26.91
N ASN A 107 -9.26 -6.87 -27.13
CA ASN A 107 -8.73 -6.54 -28.46
C ASN A 107 -7.95 -7.69 -29.11
N GLY A 108 -7.95 -8.90 -28.53
CA GLY A 108 -7.20 -10.04 -29.03
C GLY A 108 -5.66 -9.92 -28.90
N GLN A 109 -5.19 -9.00 -28.06
CA GLN A 109 -3.77 -8.76 -27.83
C GLN A 109 -3.26 -9.58 -26.65
N ALA A 110 -1.98 -9.99 -26.69
CA ALA A 110 -1.30 -10.60 -25.55
C ALA A 110 -1.02 -9.53 -24.49
N GLY A 111 -2.02 -9.27 -23.65
CA GLY A 111 -1.99 -8.22 -22.63
C GLY A 111 -1.27 -8.59 -21.35
N SER A 112 -1.45 -7.74 -20.33
CA SER A 112 -0.81 -7.86 -19.01
C SER A 112 -1.07 -9.19 -18.30
N PHE A 113 -2.13 -9.92 -18.65
CA PHE A 113 -2.42 -11.24 -18.07
C PHE A 113 -1.77 -12.40 -18.84
N HIS A 114 -1.10 -12.15 -19.98
CA HIS A 114 -0.38 -13.17 -20.69
C HIS A 114 0.83 -13.66 -19.89
N PRO A 115 1.15 -14.97 -19.87
CA PRO A 115 2.30 -15.48 -19.12
C PRO A 115 3.63 -14.78 -19.42
N GLU A 116 3.83 -14.35 -20.65
CA GLU A 116 5.04 -13.63 -21.06
C GLU A 116 5.01 -12.12 -20.81
N ALA A 117 3.94 -11.56 -20.23
CA ALA A 117 3.79 -10.10 -20.11
C ALA A 117 4.95 -9.46 -19.33
N LEU A 118 5.31 -10.03 -18.17
CA LEU A 118 6.41 -9.53 -17.37
C LEU A 118 7.75 -9.71 -18.08
N SER A 119 7.98 -10.84 -18.71
CA SER A 119 9.22 -11.14 -19.45
C SER A 119 9.42 -10.16 -20.61
N ARG A 120 8.37 -9.89 -21.39
CA ARG A 120 8.40 -8.92 -22.48
C ARG A 120 8.68 -7.50 -21.98
N HIS A 121 8.01 -7.09 -20.89
CA HIS A 121 8.24 -5.78 -20.27
C HIS A 121 9.68 -5.66 -19.75
N THR A 122 10.19 -6.70 -19.13
CA THR A 122 11.58 -6.75 -18.63
C THR A 122 12.58 -6.67 -19.78
N ALA A 123 12.38 -7.46 -20.84
CA ALA A 123 13.24 -7.43 -22.03
C ALA A 123 13.27 -6.03 -22.69
N TYR A 124 12.10 -5.37 -22.81
CA TYR A 124 12.00 -4.03 -23.33
C TYR A 124 12.80 -3.02 -22.49
N ARG A 125 12.69 -3.08 -21.17
CA ARG A 125 13.44 -2.20 -20.25
C ARG A 125 14.96 -2.43 -20.31
N VAL A 126 15.40 -3.67 -20.51
CA VAL A 126 16.82 -3.97 -20.69
C VAL A 126 17.34 -3.34 -21.97
N LEU A 127 16.55 -3.36 -23.06
CA LEU A 127 16.90 -2.72 -24.34
C LEU A 127 16.94 -1.17 -24.25
N GLU A 128 16.14 -0.56 -23.37
CA GLU A 128 16.19 0.89 -23.11
C GLU A 128 17.47 1.35 -22.38
N GLY A 129 18.24 0.43 -21.87
CA GLY A 129 19.54 0.67 -21.22
C GLY A 129 19.50 0.41 -19.70
N VAL A 130 19.99 -0.74 -19.31
CA VAL A 130 20.32 -1.04 -17.92
C VAL A 130 21.77 -0.60 -17.69
N PRO A 131 22.10 0.12 -16.61
CA PRO A 131 23.47 0.52 -16.32
C PRO A 131 24.41 -0.68 -16.31
N GLU A 132 25.56 -0.57 -16.97
CA GLU A 132 26.58 -1.60 -16.98
C GLU A 132 27.02 -1.93 -15.54
N GLY A 133 27.19 -3.22 -15.24
CA GLY A 133 27.61 -3.69 -13.93
C GLY A 133 26.52 -3.76 -12.85
N SER A 134 25.25 -3.42 -13.19
CA SER A 134 24.13 -3.64 -12.26
C SER A 134 23.84 -5.13 -12.09
N VAL A 135 23.62 -5.57 -10.84
CA VAL A 135 23.09 -6.91 -10.56
C VAL A 135 21.65 -6.96 -11.07
N ASN A 136 21.40 -7.77 -12.11
CA ASN A 136 20.11 -7.83 -12.77
C ASN A 136 19.67 -9.26 -13.01
N ILE A 137 18.46 -9.60 -12.57
CA ILE A 137 17.82 -10.91 -12.79
C ILE A 137 16.97 -10.93 -14.07
N ALA A 138 17.00 -9.86 -14.87
CA ALA A 138 16.20 -9.77 -16.10
C ALA A 138 16.39 -10.94 -17.07
N PRO A 139 17.61 -11.43 -17.34
CA PRO A 139 17.79 -12.60 -18.22
C PRO A 139 17.00 -13.81 -17.70
N TRP A 140 17.09 -14.09 -16.41
CA TRP A 140 16.36 -15.20 -15.80
C TRP A 140 14.83 -15.03 -15.91
N ILE A 141 14.31 -13.80 -15.71
CA ILE A 141 12.87 -13.50 -15.88
C ILE A 141 12.42 -13.75 -17.31
N VAL A 142 13.24 -13.37 -18.30
CA VAL A 142 12.94 -13.54 -19.72
C VAL A 142 12.92 -15.03 -20.11
N GLU A 143 13.84 -15.80 -19.56
CA GLU A 143 13.95 -17.25 -19.84
C GLU A 143 12.88 -18.09 -19.12
N HIS A 144 12.28 -17.59 -18.02
CA HIS A 144 11.36 -18.35 -17.18
C HIS A 144 9.96 -17.68 -17.03
N PRO A 145 9.27 -17.33 -18.13
CA PRO A 145 8.03 -16.57 -18.10
C PRO A 145 6.92 -17.24 -17.25
N TYR A 146 6.80 -18.55 -17.32
CA TYR A 146 5.77 -19.31 -16.61
C TYR A 146 6.01 -19.40 -15.09
N ILE A 147 7.27 -19.25 -14.63
CA ILE A 147 7.60 -19.21 -13.19
C ILE A 147 7.30 -17.81 -12.63
N VAL A 148 7.64 -16.77 -13.37
CA VAL A 148 7.46 -15.38 -12.89
C VAL A 148 6.02 -14.89 -13.05
N TRP A 149 5.21 -15.49 -13.90
CA TRP A 149 3.83 -15.10 -14.12
C TRP A 149 2.94 -15.16 -12.86
N PRO A 150 2.90 -16.26 -12.08
CA PRO A 150 2.16 -16.29 -10.83
C PRO A 150 2.62 -15.21 -9.84
N MET A 151 3.92 -14.91 -9.79
CA MET A 151 4.46 -13.83 -8.96
C MET A 151 3.94 -12.47 -9.41
N TYR A 152 3.88 -12.22 -10.71
CA TYR A 152 3.31 -11.01 -11.27
C TYR A 152 1.82 -10.86 -10.94
N LEU A 153 1.03 -11.94 -11.04
CA LEU A 153 -0.38 -11.92 -10.64
C LEU A 153 -0.54 -11.65 -9.14
N ALA A 154 0.33 -12.22 -8.29
CA ALA A 154 0.37 -11.91 -6.87
C ALA A 154 0.69 -10.43 -6.62
N PHE A 155 1.61 -9.81 -7.38
CA PHE A 155 1.90 -8.39 -7.29
C PHE A 155 0.70 -7.54 -7.66
N LEU A 156 0.00 -7.86 -8.76
CA LEU A 156 -1.23 -7.17 -9.16
C LEU A 156 -2.29 -7.26 -8.07
N PHE A 157 -2.44 -8.41 -7.42
CA PHE A 157 -3.36 -8.60 -6.31
C PHE A 157 -2.96 -7.74 -5.10
N ILE A 158 -1.68 -7.75 -4.70
CA ILE A 158 -1.17 -6.98 -3.57
C ILE A 158 -1.37 -5.49 -3.81
N GLU A 159 -1.04 -4.99 -5.01
CA GLU A 159 -1.25 -3.58 -5.37
C GLU A 159 -2.73 -3.22 -5.38
N SER A 160 -3.58 -3.97 -6.11
CA SER A 160 -4.99 -3.63 -6.31
C SER A 160 -5.83 -3.67 -5.03
N THR A 161 -5.41 -4.44 -4.02
CA THR A 161 -6.11 -4.56 -2.74
C THR A 161 -5.47 -3.74 -1.61
N ALA A 162 -4.41 -2.98 -1.89
CA ALA A 162 -3.61 -2.30 -0.88
C ALA A 162 -4.43 -1.34 0.00
N VAL A 163 -5.36 -0.56 -0.56
CA VAL A 163 -6.18 0.39 0.21
C VAL A 163 -7.03 -0.29 1.28
N ILE A 164 -7.49 -1.52 1.05
CA ILE A 164 -8.28 -2.29 2.03
C ILE A 164 -7.43 -2.54 3.28
N VAL A 165 -6.12 -2.76 3.09
CA VAL A 165 -5.20 -3.05 4.19
C VAL A 165 -4.96 -1.85 5.09
N ALA A 166 -5.05 -0.62 4.59
CA ALA A 166 -4.95 0.58 5.42
C ALA A 166 -5.97 0.57 6.59
N PHE A 167 -7.13 -0.08 6.40
CA PHE A 167 -8.18 -0.24 7.40
C PHE A 167 -8.14 -1.58 8.13
N ARG A 168 -7.09 -2.40 7.92
CA ARG A 168 -6.89 -3.71 8.56
C ARG A 168 -5.54 -3.77 9.29
N PRO A 169 -5.43 -3.19 10.49
CA PRO A 169 -4.15 -3.05 11.21
C PRO A 169 -3.35 -4.35 11.38
N ALA A 170 -4.05 -5.49 11.51
CA ALA A 170 -3.40 -6.79 11.60
C ALA A 170 -2.56 -7.17 10.38
N LEU A 171 -2.83 -6.56 9.22
CA LEU A 171 -2.12 -6.83 7.96
C LEU A 171 -1.03 -5.79 7.65
N HIS A 172 -0.92 -4.71 8.42
CA HIS A 172 0.01 -3.61 8.10
C HIS A 172 1.43 -4.09 7.88
N ARG A 173 1.99 -4.84 8.85
CA ARG A 173 3.39 -5.32 8.77
C ARG A 173 3.60 -6.28 7.61
N LEU A 174 2.65 -7.19 7.39
CA LEU A 174 2.72 -8.14 6.28
C LEU A 174 2.70 -7.40 4.93
N TRP A 175 1.74 -6.49 4.74
CA TRP A 175 1.62 -5.75 3.48
C TRP A 175 2.80 -4.80 3.26
N GLY A 176 3.26 -4.13 4.31
CA GLY A 176 4.46 -3.32 4.27
C GLY A 176 5.68 -4.11 3.80
N LEU A 177 5.88 -5.31 4.36
CA LEU A 177 6.96 -6.20 3.93
C LEU A 177 6.80 -6.63 2.47
N LEU A 178 5.60 -7.05 2.06
CA LEU A 178 5.33 -7.48 0.68
C LEU A 178 5.59 -6.36 -0.32
N LEU A 179 5.14 -5.13 -0.05
CA LEU A 179 5.39 -3.98 -0.92
C LEU A 179 6.88 -3.61 -1.00
N ILE A 180 7.61 -3.71 0.11
CA ILE A 180 9.06 -3.50 0.12
C ILE A 180 9.75 -4.57 -0.75
N LEU A 181 9.37 -5.84 -0.59
CA LEU A 181 9.90 -6.93 -1.41
C LEU A 181 9.61 -6.73 -2.90
N ILE A 182 8.41 -6.27 -3.25
CA ILE A 182 8.06 -5.91 -4.63
C ILE A 182 9.02 -4.84 -5.17
N HIS A 183 9.27 -3.77 -4.43
CA HIS A 183 10.20 -2.72 -4.86
C HIS A 183 11.65 -3.21 -5.00
N ILE A 184 12.08 -4.11 -4.11
CA ILE A 184 13.39 -4.77 -4.21
C ILE A 184 13.44 -5.65 -5.48
N CYS A 185 12.40 -6.44 -5.76
CA CYS A 185 12.31 -7.23 -6.99
C CYS A 185 12.32 -6.35 -8.24
N ILE A 186 11.61 -5.21 -8.23
CA ILE A 186 11.63 -4.25 -9.34
C ILE A 186 13.04 -3.69 -9.54
N TYR A 187 13.78 -3.38 -8.47
CA TYR A 187 15.16 -2.94 -8.59
C TYR A 187 16.04 -3.98 -9.29
N PHE A 188 16.01 -5.23 -8.86
CA PHE A 188 16.82 -6.29 -9.46
C PHE A 188 16.36 -6.70 -10.86
N SER A 189 15.08 -6.49 -11.22
CA SER A 189 14.56 -6.87 -12.54
C SER A 189 14.63 -5.75 -13.57
N LEU A 190 14.41 -4.50 -13.15
CA LEU A 190 14.27 -3.35 -14.04
C LEU A 190 15.31 -2.26 -13.78
N SER A 191 16.21 -2.44 -12.82
CA SER A 191 17.19 -1.44 -12.35
C SER A 191 16.55 -0.09 -11.93
N VAL A 192 15.28 -0.11 -11.50
CA VAL A 192 14.55 1.08 -11.04
C VAL A 192 14.50 1.10 -9.51
N MET A 193 15.16 2.08 -8.90
CA MET A 193 15.23 2.21 -7.45
C MET A 193 14.10 3.08 -6.90
N PHE A 194 13.29 2.51 -6.04
CA PHE A 194 12.21 3.19 -5.32
C PHE A 194 12.53 3.40 -3.83
N SER A 195 13.76 3.86 -3.51
CA SER A 195 14.22 4.01 -2.12
C SER A 195 13.28 4.83 -1.24
N TRP A 196 12.74 5.92 -1.77
CA TRP A 196 11.79 6.78 -1.06
C TRP A 196 10.48 6.07 -0.72
N GLN A 197 9.97 5.24 -1.63
CA GLN A 197 8.76 4.46 -1.39
C GLN A 197 9.00 3.35 -0.37
N ILE A 198 10.14 2.66 -0.45
CA ILE A 198 10.55 1.65 0.54
C ILE A 198 10.58 2.27 1.93
N MET A 199 11.20 3.46 2.06
CA MET A 199 11.29 4.18 3.33
C MET A 199 9.90 4.58 3.86
N LEU A 200 9.05 5.15 3.01
CA LEU A 200 7.71 5.58 3.40
C LEU A 200 6.84 4.41 3.84
N VAL A 201 6.83 3.32 3.07
CA VAL A 201 6.10 2.09 3.41
C VAL A 201 6.66 1.46 4.69
N GLY A 202 7.98 1.45 4.87
CA GLY A 202 8.63 0.97 6.10
C GLY A 202 8.14 1.75 7.33
N VAL A 203 8.18 3.06 7.30
CA VAL A 203 7.75 3.92 8.41
C VAL A 203 6.24 3.78 8.67
N LEU A 204 5.41 3.82 7.63
CA LEU A 204 3.95 3.82 7.81
C LEU A 204 3.38 2.44 8.15
N PHE A 205 3.98 1.34 7.68
CA PHE A 205 3.37 0.01 7.79
C PHE A 205 4.17 -0.96 8.66
N LEU A 206 5.50 -1.07 8.51
CA LEU A 206 6.30 -1.93 9.41
C LEU A 206 6.36 -1.33 10.82
N CYS A 207 6.55 -0.01 10.92
CA CYS A 207 6.59 0.73 12.19
C CYS A 207 5.21 1.31 12.57
N SER A 208 4.12 0.81 11.99
CA SER A 208 2.77 1.35 12.20
C SER A 208 2.40 1.39 13.68
N PRO A 209 2.03 2.56 14.23
CA PRO A 209 1.57 2.67 15.62
C PRO A 209 0.18 2.06 15.85
N ILE A 210 -0.53 1.72 14.75
CA ILE A 210 -1.88 1.14 14.77
C ILE A 210 -1.81 -0.38 14.71
N ALA A 211 -0.70 -0.94 14.21
CA ALA A 211 -0.53 -2.39 14.13
C ALA A 211 -0.52 -3.03 15.52
N PRO A 212 -1.12 -4.23 15.69
CA PRO A 212 -1.11 -4.92 16.97
C PRO A 212 0.31 -5.14 17.51
N ASN A 213 0.51 -4.87 18.81
CA ASN A 213 1.79 -5.13 19.51
C ASN A 213 2.01 -6.61 19.86
N ARG A 214 1.13 -7.50 19.40
CA ARG A 214 1.19 -8.95 19.60
C ARG A 214 1.46 -9.67 18.28
N ALA A 215 1.93 -10.90 18.36
CA ALA A 215 1.98 -11.75 17.18
C ALA A 215 0.57 -11.98 16.64
N VAL A 216 0.39 -11.75 15.33
CA VAL A 216 -0.85 -12.01 14.63
C VAL A 216 -0.83 -13.46 14.15
N SER A 217 -1.84 -14.26 14.48
CA SER A 217 -1.90 -15.65 14.06
C SER A 217 -2.19 -15.79 12.57
N LEU A 218 -1.73 -16.89 11.96
CA LEU A 218 -2.01 -17.17 10.52
C LEU A 218 -3.52 -17.23 10.26
N ARG A 219 -4.31 -17.74 11.21
CA ARG A 219 -5.77 -17.73 11.10
C ARG A 219 -6.35 -16.31 11.05
N GLU A 220 -5.84 -15.42 11.90
CA GLU A 220 -6.27 -14.02 11.91
C GLU A 220 -5.88 -13.32 10.59
N ILE A 221 -4.68 -13.59 10.07
CA ILE A 221 -4.23 -13.09 8.76
C ILE A 221 -5.19 -13.60 7.68
N ALA A 222 -5.47 -14.91 7.62
CA ALA A 222 -6.34 -15.49 6.60
C ALA A 222 -7.76 -14.90 6.63
N LEU A 223 -8.35 -14.71 7.82
CA LEU A 223 -9.68 -14.12 7.97
C LEU A 223 -9.74 -12.64 7.63
N LYS A 224 -8.61 -11.94 7.71
CA LYS A 224 -8.52 -10.51 7.35
C LYS A 224 -7.90 -10.29 5.98
N PHE A 225 -7.52 -11.36 5.27
CA PHE A 225 -6.92 -11.24 3.94
C PHE A 225 -7.94 -10.64 2.97
N PRO A 226 -7.56 -9.61 2.17
CA PRO A 226 -8.48 -8.93 1.27
C PRO A 226 -9.20 -9.92 0.35
N LEU A 227 -10.49 -9.73 0.14
CA LEU A 227 -11.41 -10.53 -0.67
C LEU A 227 -11.59 -11.98 -0.15
N VAL A 228 -10.52 -12.69 0.20
CA VAL A 228 -10.58 -14.09 0.67
C VAL A 228 -11.23 -14.16 2.06
N GLY A 229 -10.77 -13.35 3.00
CA GLY A 229 -11.35 -13.27 4.34
C GLY A 229 -12.81 -12.82 4.31
N ASP A 230 -13.14 -11.87 3.43
CA ASP A 230 -14.51 -11.39 3.25
C ASP A 230 -15.42 -12.50 2.69
N ALA A 231 -14.94 -13.27 1.69
CA ALA A 231 -15.65 -14.41 1.14
C ALA A 231 -15.87 -15.51 2.19
N LEU A 232 -14.84 -15.82 3.00
CA LEU A 232 -14.94 -16.80 4.08
C LEU A 232 -15.96 -16.36 5.16
N ALA A 233 -15.95 -15.09 5.54
CA ALA A 233 -16.90 -14.54 6.51
C ALA A 233 -18.34 -14.61 5.96
N TRP A 234 -18.53 -14.28 4.68
CA TRP A 234 -19.84 -14.38 4.03
C TRP A 234 -20.35 -15.82 3.93
N LEU A 235 -19.49 -16.79 3.60
CA LEU A 235 -19.85 -18.22 3.57
C LEU A 235 -20.24 -18.73 4.97
N ALA A 236 -19.51 -18.30 6.01
CA ALA A 236 -19.81 -18.67 7.40
C ALA A 236 -21.16 -18.12 7.85
N SER A 237 -21.49 -16.86 7.48
CA SER A 237 -22.76 -16.24 7.83
C SER A 237 -23.96 -16.92 7.18
N ARG A 238 -23.80 -17.46 5.96
CA ARG A 238 -24.87 -18.24 5.29
C ARG A 238 -25.16 -19.59 5.96
N LYS A 239 -24.14 -20.23 6.55
CA LYS A 239 -24.33 -21.50 7.29
C LYS A 239 -25.04 -21.32 8.62
N SER A 240 -24.94 -20.15 9.25
CA SER A 240 -25.57 -19.82 10.53
C SER A 240 -26.96 -19.19 10.38
N SER A 241 -27.50 -19.05 9.18
CA SER A 241 -28.90 -18.60 8.95
C SER A 241 -29.88 -19.68 9.44
N PRO A 242 -30.83 -19.31 10.28
CA PRO A 242 -31.47 -20.23 11.22
C PRO A 242 -32.47 -21.17 10.55
N ARG A 243 -32.07 -22.44 10.38
CA ARG A 243 -33.03 -23.56 10.33
C ARG A 243 -33.63 -23.87 11.71
N GLU A 244 -33.18 -23.16 12.76
CA GLU A 244 -33.55 -23.49 14.18
C GLU A 244 -34.65 -22.64 14.78
N GLN A 245 -35.14 -21.58 14.15
CA GLN A 245 -36.22 -20.78 14.74
C GLN A 245 -37.64 -21.30 14.49
N THR A 246 -37.81 -22.28 13.63
CA THR A 246 -39.13 -22.87 13.35
C THR A 246 -39.45 -24.14 14.20
N ALA A 247 -38.49 -24.66 14.95
CA ALA A 247 -38.70 -25.87 15.77
C ALA A 247 -39.14 -25.59 17.23
N ASN A 248 -39.04 -24.36 17.73
CA ASN A 248 -39.42 -23.99 19.10
C ASN A 248 -40.64 -23.06 19.15
N GLY A 249 -41.53 -23.17 18.21
CA GLY A 249 -42.90 -22.63 18.33
C GLY A 249 -43.73 -23.42 19.36
N GLY A 250 -43.22 -23.50 20.59
CA GLY A 250 -43.95 -24.03 21.71
C GLY A 250 -45.19 -23.18 21.98
N ILE A 251 -46.36 -23.75 21.82
CA ILE A 251 -47.69 -23.25 22.18
C ILE A 251 -47.65 -22.71 23.62
N PRO A 252 -48.02 -21.44 23.86
CA PRO A 252 -48.13 -20.94 25.21
C PRO A 252 -49.32 -21.66 25.90
N ALA A 253 -49.01 -22.44 26.93
CA ALA A 253 -50.02 -23.01 27.86
C ALA A 253 -50.60 -21.88 28.71
N SER A 254 -51.61 -21.21 28.24
CA SER A 254 -52.46 -20.28 29.02
C SER A 254 -53.92 -20.58 28.74
N ALA A 255 -54.44 -21.57 29.47
CA ALA A 255 -55.89 -21.69 29.74
C ALA A 255 -56.09 -22.76 30.83
N ARG A 256 -55.99 -22.39 32.11
CA ARG A 256 -56.85 -22.88 33.20
C ARG A 256 -56.71 -21.96 34.43
#